data_ac6ffd2c431c084ed100979f67f92ee7
#
_entry.id   ac6ffd2c431c084ed100979f67f92ee7
#
_cell.length_a   1.000
_cell.length_b   1.000
_cell.length_c   1.000
_cell.angle_alpha   90.00
_cell.angle_beta   90.00
_cell.angle_gamma   90.00
#
_symmetry.space_group_name_H-M   'P 1'
#
loop_
_entity.id
_entity.type
_entity.pdbx_description
1 polymer ?
#
loop_
_entity_poly.entity_id
_entity_poly.type
_entity_poly.pdbx_seq_one_letter_code
_entity_poly.pdbx_strand_id
1 'polypeptide(L)'
;MGFVSDNGGSMKKITVFGKPGSGKSTLSKNLASATGIQLHPLDSIVYKKDGELVDRKTYDSAHENILSSDSWIIDGLGPIESFNKRLDVADTLIYIDLPYRDSYWLVTKRLLKGLVVKPEGWPDGSSILKGTLASYRTLKLCPKFWNDDFMKKLEAISTNKSLYVIRSMSELNAFVENHVEFKTTNK
;
A
#
# COMPACT_ATOMS: atom_id res chain seq x y z
N MET A 1 16.14 -8.62 -9.98
CA MET A 1 15.26 -7.55 -10.52
C MET A 1 13.83 -8.01 -10.37
N GLY A 2 13.09 -7.41 -9.44
CA GLY A 2 11.70 -7.80 -9.12
C GLY A 2 10.65 -7.17 -10.04
N PHE A 3 10.96 -7.07 -11.31
CA PHE A 3 10.14 -6.42 -12.31
C PHE A 3 9.37 -7.45 -13.13
N VAL A 4 8.04 -7.36 -13.19
CA VAL A 4 7.24 -8.34 -13.91
C VAL A 4 6.72 -7.82 -15.25
N SER A 5 6.24 -6.59 -15.35
CA SER A 5 5.88 -5.95 -16.62
C SER A 5 5.74 -4.44 -16.49
N ASP A 6 6.30 -3.67 -17.42
CA ASP A 6 6.03 -2.26 -17.59
C ASP A 6 5.50 -2.03 -18.99
N ASN A 7 4.25 -1.60 -19.07
CA ASN A 7 3.62 -1.34 -20.36
C ASN A 7 3.88 0.09 -20.88
N GLY A 8 4.80 0.85 -20.26
CA GLY A 8 5.18 2.20 -20.68
C GLY A 8 4.03 3.23 -20.59
N GLY A 9 2.93 2.87 -19.96
CA GLY A 9 1.77 3.72 -19.78
C GLY A 9 1.96 4.77 -18.69
N SER A 10 1.20 5.85 -18.76
CA SER A 10 1.16 6.84 -17.67
C SER A 10 0.52 6.21 -16.43
N MET A 11 1.24 6.21 -15.30
CA MET A 11 0.69 5.80 -14.00
C MET A 11 -0.38 6.80 -13.55
N LYS A 12 -1.64 6.43 -13.58
CA LYS A 12 -2.77 7.26 -13.14
C LYS A 12 -3.55 6.63 -11.99
N LYS A 13 -3.87 5.33 -12.10
CA LYS A 13 -4.65 4.58 -11.12
C LYS A 13 -3.77 3.54 -10.44
N ILE A 14 -3.14 3.94 -9.34
CA ILE A 14 -2.08 3.17 -8.67
C ILE A 14 -2.61 2.53 -7.40
N THR A 15 -2.49 1.21 -7.28
CA THR A 15 -2.73 0.52 -6.00
C THR A 15 -1.42 0.00 -5.40
N VAL A 16 -1.16 0.36 -4.14
CA VAL A 16 0.03 -0.07 -3.39
C VAL A 16 -0.42 -0.99 -2.26
N PHE A 17 0.08 -2.22 -2.24
CA PHE A 17 -0.35 -3.22 -1.27
C PHE A 17 0.80 -4.15 -0.86
N GLY A 18 0.57 -4.97 0.17
CA GLY A 18 1.57 -5.88 0.73
C GLY A 18 1.46 -6.00 2.25
N LYS A 19 2.39 -6.70 2.87
CA LYS A 19 2.43 -7.02 4.29
C LYS A 19 2.50 -5.76 5.19
N PRO A 20 2.03 -5.82 6.45
CA PRO A 20 2.33 -4.78 7.44
C PRO A 20 3.83 -4.54 7.57
N GLY A 21 4.24 -3.29 7.76
CA GLY A 21 5.65 -2.93 7.91
C GLY A 21 6.49 -3.00 6.63
N SER A 22 5.89 -3.13 5.44
CA SER A 22 6.64 -3.23 4.18
C SER A 22 7.02 -1.88 3.55
N GLY A 23 6.72 -0.73 4.19
CA GLY A 23 7.06 0.59 3.66
C GLY A 23 6.04 1.18 2.67
N LYS A 24 4.88 0.54 2.46
CA LYS A 24 3.82 1.00 1.55
C LYS A 24 3.50 2.49 1.69
N SER A 25 3.16 2.91 2.91
CA SER A 25 2.71 4.29 3.14
C SER A 25 3.78 5.34 2.86
N THR A 26 5.05 5.01 3.09
CA THR A 26 6.17 5.88 2.70
C THR A 26 6.29 5.98 1.19
N LEU A 27 6.25 4.83 0.49
CA LEU A 27 6.28 4.80 -0.97
C LEU A 27 5.09 5.57 -1.57
N SER A 28 3.88 5.34 -1.07
CA SER A 28 2.67 6.00 -1.56
C SER A 28 2.71 7.52 -1.39
N LYS A 29 3.24 8.02 -0.26
CA LYS A 29 3.47 9.45 -0.03
C LYS A 29 4.48 10.03 -1.03
N ASN A 30 5.59 9.32 -1.24
CA ASN A 30 6.63 9.76 -2.19
C ASN A 30 6.07 9.80 -3.63
N LEU A 31 5.32 8.78 -4.04
CA LEU A 31 4.64 8.75 -5.34
C LEU A 31 3.65 9.90 -5.49
N ALA A 32 2.82 10.16 -4.48
CA ALA A 32 1.88 11.27 -4.50
C ALA A 32 2.58 12.62 -4.66
N SER A 33 3.68 12.84 -3.93
CA SER A 33 4.49 14.06 -4.03
C SER A 33 5.12 14.23 -5.40
N ALA A 34 5.63 13.15 -6.01
CA ALA A 34 6.30 13.20 -7.31
C ALA A 34 5.32 13.33 -8.49
N THR A 35 4.16 12.71 -8.38
CA THR A 35 3.17 12.66 -9.48
C THR A 35 2.11 13.75 -9.39
N GLY A 36 1.88 14.31 -8.21
CA GLY A 36 0.73 15.19 -7.93
C GLY A 36 -0.61 14.47 -7.85
N ILE A 37 -0.61 13.13 -7.92
CA ILE A 37 -1.83 12.32 -7.83
C ILE A 37 -2.26 12.23 -6.36
N GLN A 38 -3.56 12.36 -6.12
CA GLN A 38 -4.12 12.31 -4.77
C GLN A 38 -3.93 10.92 -4.14
N LEU A 39 -3.37 10.90 -2.93
CA LEU A 39 -3.21 9.69 -2.11
C LEU A 39 -4.44 9.46 -1.22
N HIS A 40 -4.96 8.25 -1.27
CA HIS A 40 -6.07 7.77 -0.44
C HIS A 40 -5.60 6.59 0.42
N PRO A 41 -5.09 6.81 1.65
CA PRO A 41 -4.80 5.73 2.58
C PRO A 41 -6.10 5.06 2.99
N LEU A 42 -6.21 3.73 2.83
CA LEU A 42 -7.45 3.02 3.18
C LEU A 42 -7.82 3.13 4.65
N ASP A 43 -6.83 3.21 5.52
CA ASP A 43 -7.08 3.40 6.96
C ASP A 43 -7.89 4.68 7.23
N SER A 44 -7.77 5.72 6.39
CA SER A 44 -8.51 6.97 6.53
C SER A 44 -9.99 6.88 6.14
N ILE A 45 -10.39 5.86 5.38
CA ILE A 45 -11.78 5.61 4.98
C ILE A 45 -12.41 4.41 5.70
N VAL A 46 -11.58 3.55 6.28
CA VAL A 46 -12.02 2.39 7.07
C VAL A 46 -12.35 2.77 8.50
N TYR A 47 -11.62 3.75 9.07
CA TYR A 47 -11.79 4.18 10.46
C TYR A 47 -12.33 5.60 10.53
N LYS A 48 -13.24 5.84 11.47
CA LYS A 48 -13.66 7.17 11.91
C LYS A 48 -12.53 7.84 12.71
N LYS A 49 -12.65 9.14 12.98
CA LYS A 49 -11.66 9.91 13.78
C LYS A 49 -11.49 9.36 15.21
N ASP A 50 -12.51 8.74 15.77
CA ASP A 50 -12.52 8.11 17.09
C ASP A 50 -11.92 6.68 17.08
N GLY A 51 -11.52 6.18 15.90
CA GLY A 51 -10.96 4.84 15.72
C GLY A 51 -11.99 3.72 15.55
N GLU A 52 -13.29 4.04 15.53
CA GLU A 52 -14.32 3.07 15.19
C GLU A 52 -14.30 2.74 13.68
N LEU A 53 -14.76 1.54 13.36
CA LEU A 53 -14.96 1.17 11.96
C LEU A 53 -16.13 1.94 11.35
N VAL A 54 -15.94 2.44 10.15
CA VAL A 54 -17.04 2.95 9.33
C VAL A 54 -17.91 1.78 8.89
N ASP A 55 -19.22 1.99 8.77
CA ASP A 55 -20.11 0.96 8.25
C ASP A 55 -19.77 0.61 6.79
N ARG A 56 -20.10 -0.61 6.39
CA ARG A 56 -19.71 -1.15 5.10
C ARG A 56 -20.23 -0.32 3.93
N LYS A 57 -21.45 0.18 4.00
CA LYS A 57 -22.08 0.96 2.92
C LYS A 57 -21.36 2.29 2.72
N THR A 58 -21.05 2.99 3.82
CA THR A 58 -20.28 4.25 3.78
C THR A 58 -18.89 4.03 3.20
N TYR A 59 -18.19 2.95 3.64
CA TYR A 59 -16.90 2.59 3.06
C TYR A 59 -17.00 2.31 1.56
N ASP A 60 -17.94 1.46 1.14
CA ASP A 60 -18.09 1.07 -0.27
C ASP A 60 -18.40 2.30 -1.14
N SER A 61 -19.27 3.22 -0.69
CA SER A 61 -19.57 4.46 -1.40
C SER A 61 -18.34 5.37 -1.54
N ALA A 62 -17.56 5.55 -0.48
CA ALA A 62 -16.34 6.34 -0.52
C ALA A 62 -15.29 5.71 -1.46
N HIS A 63 -15.14 4.40 -1.40
CA HIS A 63 -14.21 3.67 -2.25
C HIS A 63 -14.61 3.74 -3.74
N GLU A 64 -15.89 3.56 -4.09
CA GLU A 64 -16.37 3.70 -5.47
C GLU A 64 -16.18 5.12 -6.00
N ASN A 65 -16.40 6.15 -5.19
CA ASN A 65 -16.13 7.54 -5.57
C ASN A 65 -14.65 7.76 -5.92
N ILE A 66 -13.72 7.16 -5.16
CA ILE A 66 -12.30 7.22 -5.49
C ILE A 66 -12.01 6.50 -6.81
N LEU A 67 -12.55 5.28 -7.00
CA LEU A 67 -12.31 4.49 -8.21
C LEU A 67 -12.83 5.16 -9.49
N SER A 68 -13.90 5.96 -9.37
CA SER A 68 -14.49 6.67 -10.50
C SER A 68 -13.70 7.90 -10.95
N SER A 69 -12.73 8.37 -10.14
CA SER A 69 -11.89 9.50 -10.54
C SER A 69 -10.83 9.10 -11.58
N ASP A 70 -10.33 10.09 -12.33
CA ASP A 70 -9.38 9.87 -13.43
C ASP A 70 -8.01 9.38 -12.96
N SER A 71 -7.62 9.77 -11.75
CA SER A 71 -6.33 9.37 -11.17
C SER A 71 -6.40 9.27 -9.66
N TRP A 72 -5.71 8.29 -9.10
CA TRP A 72 -5.63 8.06 -7.67
C TRP A 72 -4.45 7.15 -7.29
N ILE A 73 -3.97 7.31 -6.07
CA ILE A 73 -3.08 6.36 -5.40
C ILE A 73 -3.83 5.82 -4.18
N ILE A 74 -4.06 4.51 -4.12
CA ILE A 74 -4.68 3.87 -2.96
C ILE A 74 -3.66 2.98 -2.27
N ASP A 75 -3.41 3.24 -0.97
CA ASP A 75 -2.52 2.47 -0.09
C ASP A 75 -3.31 1.58 0.86
N GLY A 76 -3.00 0.30 0.87
CA GLY A 76 -3.54 -0.68 1.80
C GLY A 76 -4.36 -1.79 1.16
N LEU A 77 -4.81 -2.76 2.00
CA LEU A 77 -5.59 -3.92 1.53
C LEU A 77 -7.10 -3.64 1.57
N GLY A 78 -7.63 -3.25 2.72
CA GLY A 78 -9.06 -3.10 2.94
C GLY A 78 -9.85 -4.42 2.82
N PRO A 79 -11.18 -4.36 2.65
CA PRO A 79 -12.01 -5.52 2.37
C PRO A 79 -11.65 -6.20 1.04
N ILE A 80 -11.67 -7.54 1.01
CA ILE A 80 -11.20 -8.33 -0.14
C ILE A 80 -11.97 -8.02 -1.43
N GLU A 81 -13.29 -7.83 -1.35
CA GLU A 81 -14.10 -7.49 -2.52
C GLU A 81 -13.69 -6.14 -3.12
N SER A 82 -13.49 -5.12 -2.27
CA SER A 82 -13.04 -3.80 -2.68
C SER A 82 -11.60 -3.85 -3.21
N PHE A 83 -10.75 -4.72 -2.63
CA PHE A 83 -9.40 -4.96 -3.13
C PHE A 83 -9.41 -5.56 -4.54
N ASN A 84 -10.24 -6.57 -4.80
CA ASN A 84 -10.37 -7.15 -6.13
C ASN A 84 -10.84 -6.11 -7.15
N LYS A 85 -11.86 -5.31 -6.83
CA LYS A 85 -12.31 -4.19 -7.71
C LYS A 85 -11.16 -3.22 -8.03
N ARG A 86 -10.32 -2.86 -7.05
CA ARG A 86 -9.15 -2.00 -7.30
C ARG A 86 -8.15 -2.65 -8.23
N LEU A 87 -7.85 -3.92 -8.02
CA LEU A 87 -6.94 -4.65 -8.90
C LEU A 87 -7.44 -4.65 -10.35
N ASP A 88 -8.77 -4.72 -10.55
CA ASP A 88 -9.37 -4.71 -11.88
C ASP A 88 -9.30 -3.33 -12.55
N VAL A 89 -9.49 -2.24 -11.81
CA VAL A 89 -9.57 -0.86 -12.34
C VAL A 89 -8.21 -0.17 -12.41
N ALA A 90 -7.24 -0.55 -11.58
CA ALA A 90 -5.90 0.02 -11.57
C ALA A 90 -5.16 -0.22 -12.89
N ASP A 91 -4.39 0.77 -13.34
CA ASP A 91 -3.42 0.62 -14.43
C ASP A 91 -2.03 0.19 -13.92
N THR A 92 -1.76 0.44 -12.64
CA THR A 92 -0.48 0.17 -12.01
C THR A 92 -0.66 -0.53 -10.67
N LEU A 93 -0.05 -1.72 -10.56
CA LEU A 93 -0.07 -2.57 -9.37
C LEU A 93 1.32 -2.58 -8.74
N ILE A 94 1.43 -2.15 -7.49
CA ILE A 94 2.70 -2.16 -6.74
C ILE A 94 2.55 -3.08 -5.53
N TYR A 95 3.11 -4.28 -5.64
CA TYR A 95 3.11 -5.27 -4.58
C TYR A 95 4.45 -5.27 -3.84
N ILE A 96 4.44 -4.85 -2.57
CA ILE A 96 5.63 -4.86 -1.73
C ILE A 96 5.65 -6.16 -0.93
N ASP A 97 6.46 -7.11 -1.40
CA ASP A 97 6.61 -8.46 -0.86
C ASP A 97 7.96 -8.65 -0.15
N LEU A 98 8.31 -7.75 0.76
CA LEU A 98 9.54 -7.88 1.54
C LEU A 98 9.58 -9.21 2.32
N PRO A 99 10.77 -9.79 2.57
CA PRO A 99 10.93 -10.91 3.47
C PRO A 99 10.28 -10.66 4.83
N TYR A 100 9.70 -11.70 5.44
CA TYR A 100 9.01 -11.58 6.72
C TYR A 100 9.90 -10.99 7.82
N ARG A 101 11.19 -11.37 7.87
CA ARG A 101 12.16 -10.81 8.81
C ARG A 101 12.23 -9.28 8.73
N ASP A 102 12.22 -8.74 7.51
CA ASP A 102 12.33 -7.29 7.28
C ASP A 102 11.02 -6.60 7.68
N SER A 103 9.88 -7.21 7.38
CA SER A 103 8.57 -6.73 7.83
C SER A 103 8.45 -6.71 9.35
N TYR A 104 8.87 -7.77 10.05
CA TYR A 104 8.92 -7.82 11.52
C TYR A 104 9.84 -6.75 12.08
N TRP A 105 11.04 -6.60 11.50
CA TRP A 105 11.99 -5.56 11.91
C TRP A 105 11.41 -4.15 11.75
N LEU A 106 10.79 -3.84 10.62
CA LEU A 106 10.20 -2.53 10.38
C LEU A 106 9.01 -2.22 11.30
N VAL A 107 8.19 -3.23 11.62
CA VAL A 107 7.11 -3.09 12.62
C VAL A 107 7.70 -2.82 14.00
N THR A 108 8.77 -3.53 14.39
CA THR A 108 9.46 -3.30 15.67
C THR A 108 10.11 -1.92 15.72
N LYS A 109 10.79 -1.50 14.64
CA LYS A 109 11.39 -0.17 14.52
C LYS A 109 10.36 0.94 14.66
N ARG A 110 9.15 0.75 14.07
CA ARG A 110 8.03 1.69 14.23
C ARG A 110 7.56 1.78 15.68
N LEU A 111 7.48 0.65 16.40
CA LEU A 111 7.17 0.62 17.82
C LEU A 111 8.19 1.43 18.62
N LEU A 112 9.48 1.16 18.44
CA LEU A 112 10.56 1.85 19.18
C LEU A 112 10.56 3.36 18.91
N LYS A 113 10.38 3.78 17.65
CA LYS A 113 10.21 5.19 17.31
C LYS A 113 8.96 5.80 17.96
N GLY A 114 7.85 5.07 17.94
CA GLY A 114 6.59 5.53 18.49
C GLY A 114 6.56 5.69 20.01
N LEU A 115 7.50 5.06 20.74
CA LEU A 115 7.69 5.31 22.18
C LEU A 115 8.31 6.69 22.45
N VAL A 116 8.99 7.27 21.47
CA VAL A 116 9.67 8.57 21.58
C VAL A 116 8.89 9.67 20.86
N VAL A 117 8.38 9.36 19.66
CA VAL A 117 7.63 10.29 18.82
C VAL A 117 6.39 9.61 18.29
N LYS A 118 5.21 10.20 18.53
CA LYS A 118 3.94 9.66 18.03
C LYS A 118 3.99 9.53 16.50
N PRO A 119 3.68 8.35 15.93
CA PRO A 119 3.69 8.18 14.48
C PRO A 119 2.65 9.08 13.80
N GLU A 120 3.02 9.69 12.69
CA GLU A 120 2.12 10.51 11.88
C GLU A 120 0.94 9.70 11.36
N GLY A 121 -0.28 10.26 11.46
CA GLY A 121 -1.52 9.59 11.08
C GLY A 121 -2.06 8.57 12.08
N TRP A 122 -1.45 8.48 13.28
CA TRP A 122 -1.95 7.58 14.33
C TRP A 122 -3.14 8.22 15.05
N PRO A 123 -4.31 7.54 15.19
CA PRO A 123 -5.48 8.10 15.84
C PRO A 123 -5.19 8.54 17.29
N ASP A 124 -5.80 9.64 17.73
CA ASP A 124 -5.67 10.11 19.10
C ASP A 124 -6.26 9.08 20.07
N GLY A 125 -5.53 8.79 21.17
CA GLY A 125 -5.93 7.78 22.15
C GLY A 125 -5.63 6.32 21.77
N SER A 126 -5.14 6.01 20.55
CA SER A 126 -4.80 4.65 20.19
C SER A 126 -3.45 4.23 20.78
N SER A 127 -3.40 3.01 21.34
CA SER A 127 -2.17 2.44 21.89
C SER A 127 -1.25 1.93 20.78
N ILE A 128 -0.03 2.49 20.68
CA ILE A 128 1.02 2.03 19.76
C ILE A 128 1.29 0.54 19.95
N LEU A 129 1.28 0.06 21.20
CA LEU A 129 1.46 -1.35 21.53
C LEU A 129 0.35 -2.23 20.94
N LYS A 130 -0.91 -1.81 21.07
CA LYS A 130 -2.06 -2.55 20.49
C LYS A 130 -1.95 -2.62 18.96
N GLY A 131 -1.60 -1.53 18.30
CA GLY A 131 -1.42 -1.51 16.84
C GLY A 131 -0.22 -2.35 16.37
N THR A 132 0.86 -2.36 17.13
CA THR A 132 2.02 -3.22 16.86
C THR A 132 1.66 -4.69 17.01
N LEU A 133 0.94 -5.06 18.08
CA LEU A 133 0.49 -6.43 18.30
C LEU A 133 -0.48 -6.88 17.19
N ALA A 134 -1.39 -6.00 16.75
CA ALA A 134 -2.26 -6.25 15.60
C ALA A 134 -1.45 -6.50 14.32
N SER A 135 -0.40 -5.70 14.07
CA SER A 135 0.50 -5.89 12.93
C SER A 135 1.21 -7.25 12.97
N TYR A 136 1.68 -7.69 14.14
CA TYR A 136 2.29 -9.02 14.29
C TYR A 136 1.30 -10.16 14.07
N ARG A 137 0.06 -10.03 14.58
CA ARG A 137 -1.01 -11.01 14.31
C ARG A 137 -1.31 -11.10 12.81
N THR A 138 -1.41 -9.97 12.14
CA THR A 138 -1.62 -9.91 10.69
C THR A 138 -0.45 -10.56 9.94
N LEU A 139 0.81 -10.28 10.31
CA LEU A 139 1.98 -10.90 9.69
C LEU A 139 1.96 -12.43 9.79
N LYS A 140 1.49 -13.00 10.91
CA LYS A 140 1.32 -14.46 11.05
C LYS A 140 0.26 -15.05 10.12
N LEU A 141 -0.74 -14.26 9.71
CA LEU A 141 -1.80 -14.69 8.80
C LEU A 141 -1.44 -14.45 7.32
N CYS A 142 -0.51 -13.55 7.06
CA CYS A 142 -0.10 -13.17 5.72
C CYS A 142 0.26 -14.34 4.79
N PRO A 143 0.94 -15.44 5.22
CA PRO A 143 1.25 -16.55 4.33
C PRO A 143 0.02 -17.26 3.74
N LYS A 144 -1.13 -17.15 4.41
CA LYS A 144 -2.40 -17.73 3.91
C LYS A 144 -2.97 -16.94 2.71
N PHE A 145 -2.64 -15.66 2.62
CA PHE A 145 -3.14 -14.76 1.58
C PHE A 145 -2.05 -14.41 0.55
N TRP A 146 -0.87 -13.98 1.02
CA TRP A 146 0.28 -13.63 0.18
C TRP A 146 1.10 -14.89 -0.12
N ASN A 147 0.68 -15.68 -1.11
CA ASN A 147 1.26 -16.95 -1.48
C ASN A 147 1.43 -17.06 -3.01
N ASP A 148 1.96 -18.17 -3.50
CA ASP A 148 2.21 -18.40 -4.92
C ASP A 148 0.92 -18.34 -5.76
N ASP A 149 -0.23 -18.77 -5.24
CA ASP A 149 -1.50 -18.71 -5.96
C ASP A 149 -1.97 -17.27 -6.12
N PHE A 150 -1.75 -16.43 -5.10
CA PHE A 150 -1.99 -14.99 -5.22
C PHE A 150 -1.07 -14.37 -6.27
N MET A 151 0.22 -14.74 -6.32
CA MET A 151 1.14 -14.25 -7.35
C MET A 151 0.70 -14.65 -8.75
N LYS A 152 0.34 -15.90 -8.98
CA LYS A 152 -0.21 -16.37 -10.27
C LYS A 152 -1.45 -15.58 -10.70
N LYS A 153 -2.38 -15.35 -9.74
CA LYS A 153 -3.55 -14.50 -9.98
C LYS A 153 -3.15 -13.08 -10.38
N LEU A 154 -2.20 -12.49 -9.65
CA LEU A 154 -1.75 -11.13 -9.89
C LEU A 154 -1.11 -10.98 -11.27
N GLU A 155 -0.25 -11.92 -11.66
CA GLU A 155 0.35 -11.99 -13.00
C GLU A 155 -0.70 -12.13 -14.10
N ALA A 156 -1.72 -12.98 -13.89
CA ALA A 156 -2.78 -13.20 -14.87
C ALA A 156 -3.62 -11.94 -15.11
N ILE A 157 -3.93 -11.15 -14.08
CA ILE A 157 -4.74 -9.92 -14.23
C ILE A 157 -3.92 -8.72 -14.69
N SER A 158 -2.59 -8.81 -14.71
CA SER A 158 -1.71 -7.70 -15.05
C SER A 158 -1.25 -7.67 -16.51
N THR A 159 -1.84 -8.48 -17.38
CA THR A 159 -1.43 -8.59 -18.80
C THR A 159 -1.43 -7.23 -19.53
N ASN A 160 -2.37 -6.33 -19.19
CA ASN A 160 -2.50 -5.00 -19.78
C ASN A 160 -2.21 -3.88 -18.75
N LYS A 161 -1.47 -4.17 -17.69
CA LYS A 161 -1.18 -3.26 -16.58
C LYS A 161 0.31 -3.31 -16.26
N SER A 162 0.82 -2.24 -15.63
CA SER A 162 2.15 -2.27 -15.05
C SER A 162 2.11 -2.98 -13.70
N LEU A 163 2.91 -4.03 -13.54
CA LEU A 163 3.05 -4.78 -12.29
C LEU A 163 4.48 -4.69 -11.77
N TYR A 164 4.63 -4.12 -10.59
CA TYR A 164 5.88 -4.02 -9.86
C TYR A 164 5.82 -4.89 -8.60
N VAL A 165 6.69 -5.89 -8.51
CA VAL A 165 6.85 -6.74 -7.33
C VAL A 165 8.18 -6.44 -6.67
N ILE A 166 8.14 -5.86 -5.47
CA ILE A 166 9.30 -5.36 -4.73
C ILE A 166 9.60 -6.34 -3.60
N ARG A 167 10.73 -7.07 -3.69
CA ARG A 167 11.09 -8.14 -2.76
C ARG A 167 12.24 -7.81 -1.81
N SER A 168 12.85 -6.63 -1.96
CA SER A 168 13.95 -6.20 -1.08
C SER A 168 13.94 -4.68 -0.87
N MET A 169 14.62 -4.23 0.18
CA MET A 169 14.81 -2.79 0.43
C MET A 169 15.62 -2.12 -0.70
N SER A 170 16.56 -2.84 -1.32
CA SER A 170 17.32 -2.34 -2.46
C SER A 170 16.42 -2.10 -3.68
N GLU A 171 15.51 -3.05 -3.96
CA GLU A 171 14.52 -2.88 -5.03
C GLU A 171 13.54 -1.74 -4.74
N LEU A 172 13.13 -1.57 -3.47
CA LEU A 172 12.28 -0.46 -3.07
C LEU A 172 12.96 0.89 -3.30
N ASN A 173 14.24 1.01 -2.92
CA ASN A 173 15.02 2.23 -3.14
C ASN A 173 15.20 2.50 -4.64
N ALA A 174 15.59 1.49 -5.43
CA ALA A 174 15.72 1.62 -6.87
C ALA A 174 14.39 2.02 -7.54
N PHE A 175 13.25 1.49 -7.07
CA PHE A 175 11.94 1.91 -7.56
C PHE A 175 11.67 3.38 -7.27
N VAL A 176 11.97 3.85 -6.06
CA VAL A 176 11.83 5.26 -5.67
C VAL A 176 12.72 6.16 -6.53
N GLU A 177 14.00 5.82 -6.69
CA GLU A 177 14.94 6.58 -7.55
C GLU A 177 14.39 6.70 -8.98
N ASN A 178 13.95 5.60 -9.59
CA ASN A 178 13.52 5.58 -10.98
C ASN A 178 12.16 6.23 -11.24
N HIS A 179 11.22 6.20 -10.29
CA HIS A 179 9.83 6.62 -10.54
C HIS A 179 9.42 7.85 -9.74
N VAL A 180 10.20 8.23 -8.72
CA VAL A 180 9.88 9.36 -7.84
C VAL A 180 10.86 10.50 -8.05
N GLU A 181 12.17 10.25 -8.00
CA GLU A 181 13.18 11.30 -8.02
C GLU A 181 13.42 11.90 -9.42
N PHE A 182 13.32 11.11 -10.50
CA PHE A 182 13.48 11.61 -11.86
C PHE A 182 12.42 12.65 -12.29
N LYS A 183 11.24 12.66 -11.67
CA LYS A 183 10.20 13.65 -11.98
C LYS A 183 10.39 14.99 -11.28
N THR A 184 11.22 15.05 -10.25
CA THR A 184 11.50 16.29 -9.50
C THR A 184 12.55 17.17 -10.20
N THR A 185 13.36 16.60 -11.10
CA THR A 185 14.45 17.31 -11.79
C THR A 185 14.02 18.00 -13.10
N ASN A 186 12.81 17.73 -13.58
CA ASN A 186 12.26 18.27 -14.84
C ASN A 186 11.09 19.23 -14.65
N LYS A 187 11.07 20.00 -13.57
CA LYS A 187 10.14 21.13 -13.39
C LYS A 187 10.88 22.46 -13.32
#